data_328a4fd371158efeda3b94fec5c34878
#
_entry.id   328a4fd371158efeda3b94fec5c34878
#
_cell.length_a   1.000
_cell.length_b   1.000
_cell.length_c   1.000
_cell.angle_alpha   90.00
_cell.angle_beta   90.00
_cell.angle_gamma   90.00
#
_symmetry.space_group_name_H-M   'P 1'
#
loop_
_entity.id
_entity.type
_entity.pdbx_description
1 polymer ?
#
loop_
_entity_poly.entity_id
_entity_poly.type
_entity_poly.pdbx_seq_one_letter_code
_entity_poly.pdbx_strand_id
1 'polypeptide(L)'
;MKRRIGILTSGGDCPGLNAAIRGVTRAAYELFDAEIVGIHDGYRGHITGDYQEMKRSQFSGILTLGGTILGTARTPFRDMRKIGEDNVDKVAAMKKTYKDLKLDCLVTLGGNGTHKTANLLSKEGLNVIGLPKTIDNDLYGTDFTFGFHTAMDIATEVIDRIHTTAASHGRCMVVEIMGNKAGWLTLYSGVAGGADAILIPEIPYKIEKVAKVVESRAKSNKGFTIIAVAEGAMTPEEAKMGKKEREAKRAAEHFSSSAYVAQQLRDLVGVEARAVVPGHIQRGGSPNAYDRVLSTQFGVHAAELIRDGVYGVTVALKGNEITHNKLSDIAGVPKLVPPDNTMITTARNIGISFGD
;
A
#
# COMPACT_ATOMS: atom_id res chain seq x y z
N MET A 1 -33.96 2.97 -12.56
CA MET A 1 -33.94 1.56 -12.11
C MET A 1 -33.02 1.47 -10.91
N LYS A 2 -33.47 0.90 -9.82
CA LYS A 2 -32.69 0.76 -8.58
C LYS A 2 -31.53 -0.19 -8.80
N ARG A 3 -30.32 0.19 -8.41
CA ARG A 3 -29.11 -0.65 -8.55
C ARG A 3 -28.61 -1.10 -7.19
N ARG A 4 -28.23 -2.38 -7.10
CA ARG A 4 -27.73 -3.00 -5.87
C ARG A 4 -26.23 -3.20 -5.96
N ILE A 5 -25.46 -2.52 -5.11
CA ILE A 5 -24.00 -2.43 -5.17
C ILE A 5 -23.40 -3.16 -3.95
N GLY A 6 -22.62 -4.18 -4.20
CA GLY A 6 -21.76 -4.80 -3.20
C GLY A 6 -20.45 -4.02 -3.04
N ILE A 7 -20.00 -3.80 -1.80
CA ILE A 7 -18.72 -3.16 -1.51
C ILE A 7 -17.92 -4.04 -0.55
N LEU A 8 -16.65 -4.29 -0.87
CA LEU A 8 -15.74 -5.00 0.02
C LEU A 8 -14.36 -4.32 0.08
N THR A 9 -13.70 -4.49 1.22
CA THR A 9 -12.33 -4.07 1.46
C THR A 9 -11.45 -5.29 1.70
N SER A 10 -10.35 -5.47 0.95
CA SER A 10 -9.55 -6.70 0.99
C SER A 10 -8.04 -6.41 1.09
N GLY A 11 -7.34 -7.27 1.80
CA GLY A 11 -5.91 -7.15 2.04
C GLY A 11 -5.56 -6.30 3.27
N GLY A 12 -4.35 -5.75 3.35
CA GLY A 12 -3.98 -4.83 4.44
C GLY A 12 -4.83 -3.57 4.40
N ASP A 13 -5.21 -3.06 5.55
CA ASP A 13 -5.91 -1.78 5.65
C ASP A 13 -4.99 -0.58 5.39
N CYS A 14 -5.58 0.57 5.18
CA CYS A 14 -4.89 1.84 5.12
C CYS A 14 -5.85 2.99 5.43
N PRO A 15 -5.34 4.18 5.80
CA PRO A 15 -6.16 5.38 5.88
C PRO A 15 -6.80 5.72 4.54
N GLY A 16 -8.09 6.09 4.54
CA GLY A 16 -8.84 6.46 3.33
C GLY A 16 -9.87 5.42 2.86
N LEU A 17 -9.85 4.17 3.35
CA LEU A 17 -10.84 3.16 2.99
C LEU A 17 -12.27 3.62 3.25
N ASN A 18 -12.55 4.14 4.44
CA ASN A 18 -13.89 4.63 4.79
C ASN A 18 -14.28 5.87 3.98
N ALA A 19 -13.32 6.75 3.65
CA ALA A 19 -13.55 7.89 2.78
C ALA A 19 -13.95 7.45 1.35
N ALA A 20 -13.30 6.40 0.82
CA ALA A 20 -13.62 5.82 -0.48
C ALA A 20 -15.02 5.14 -0.47
N ILE A 21 -15.32 4.33 0.56
CA ILE A 21 -16.66 3.73 0.73
C ILE A 21 -17.73 4.83 0.75
N ARG A 22 -17.50 5.90 1.53
CA ARG A 22 -18.39 7.05 1.60
C ARG A 22 -18.55 7.75 0.24
N GLY A 23 -17.45 7.90 -0.51
CA GLY A 23 -17.46 8.47 -1.86
C GLY A 23 -18.36 7.67 -2.81
N VAL A 24 -18.16 6.35 -2.90
CA VAL A 24 -18.99 5.45 -3.70
C VAL A 24 -20.48 5.58 -3.32
N THR A 25 -20.76 5.46 -2.03
CA THR A 25 -22.15 5.32 -1.56
C THR A 25 -22.93 6.63 -1.69
N ARG A 26 -22.32 7.76 -1.31
CA ARG A 26 -22.98 9.07 -1.45
C ARG A 26 -23.20 9.44 -2.90
N ALA A 27 -22.21 9.25 -3.76
CA ALA A 27 -22.36 9.50 -5.18
C ALA A 27 -23.44 8.59 -5.81
N ALA A 28 -23.47 7.30 -5.46
CA ALA A 28 -24.49 6.38 -5.94
C ALA A 28 -25.91 6.84 -5.57
N TYR A 29 -26.10 7.32 -4.32
CA TYR A 29 -27.39 7.84 -3.89
C TYR A 29 -27.84 9.15 -4.57
N GLU A 30 -26.87 9.98 -5.02
CA GLU A 30 -27.18 11.24 -5.71
C GLU A 30 -27.35 11.04 -7.23
N LEU A 31 -26.59 10.12 -7.83
CA LEU A 31 -26.58 9.90 -9.28
C LEU A 31 -27.68 8.96 -9.76
N PHE A 32 -28.12 8.03 -8.89
CA PHE A 32 -29.18 7.06 -9.21
C PHE A 32 -29.76 6.44 -7.93
N ASP A 33 -30.88 5.70 -8.06
CA ASP A 33 -31.44 4.97 -6.92
C ASP A 33 -30.58 3.72 -6.60
N ALA A 34 -29.96 3.70 -5.42
CA ALA A 34 -29.02 2.67 -5.02
C ALA A 34 -29.40 1.97 -3.72
N GLU A 35 -29.12 0.68 -3.65
CA GLU A 35 -29.00 -0.12 -2.43
C GLU A 35 -27.56 -0.55 -2.24
N ILE A 36 -27.05 -0.45 -1.01
CA ILE A 36 -25.67 -0.79 -0.69
C ILE A 36 -25.63 -2.02 0.19
N VAL A 37 -24.80 -2.98 -0.21
CA VAL A 37 -24.47 -4.20 0.55
C VAL A 37 -23.02 -4.14 0.93
N GLY A 38 -22.71 -4.05 2.22
CA GLY A 38 -21.37 -4.18 2.76
C GLY A 38 -21.01 -5.66 2.94
N ILE A 39 -19.97 -6.12 2.30
CA ILE A 39 -19.44 -7.48 2.42
C ILE A 39 -18.31 -7.45 3.45
N HIS A 40 -18.45 -8.20 4.54
CA HIS A 40 -17.49 -8.21 5.62
C HIS A 40 -16.21 -8.96 5.25
N ASP A 41 -15.08 -8.53 5.79
CA ASP A 41 -13.79 -9.19 5.67
C ASP A 41 -13.36 -9.53 4.22
N GLY A 42 -13.74 -8.68 3.29
CA GLY A 42 -13.32 -8.75 1.89
C GLY A 42 -13.81 -9.99 1.16
N TYR A 43 -12.92 -10.64 0.41
CA TYR A 43 -13.28 -11.84 -0.33
C TYR A 43 -13.65 -13.03 0.56
N ARG A 44 -13.21 -13.05 1.83
CA ARG A 44 -13.65 -14.09 2.78
C ARG A 44 -15.16 -14.04 2.96
N GLY A 45 -15.71 -12.87 3.29
CA GLY A 45 -17.15 -12.71 3.43
C GLY A 45 -17.91 -12.92 2.11
N HIS A 46 -17.32 -12.52 0.97
CA HIS A 46 -17.93 -12.81 -0.33
C HIS A 46 -18.02 -14.32 -0.63
N ILE A 47 -17.04 -15.12 -0.17
CA ILE A 47 -17.04 -16.58 -0.28
C ILE A 47 -18.08 -17.19 0.66
N THR A 48 -18.14 -16.73 1.91
CA THR A 48 -18.99 -17.31 2.96
C THR A 48 -20.43 -16.77 2.97
N GLY A 49 -20.71 -15.71 2.22
CA GLY A 49 -22.00 -15.03 2.26
C GLY A 49 -22.20 -14.17 3.51
N ASP A 50 -21.11 -13.62 4.08
CA ASP A 50 -21.16 -12.72 5.22
C ASP A 50 -21.24 -11.26 4.75
N TYR A 51 -22.42 -10.66 4.94
CA TYR A 51 -22.72 -9.32 4.45
C TYR A 51 -23.74 -8.64 5.34
N GLN A 52 -23.86 -7.32 5.14
CA GLN A 52 -24.88 -6.48 5.76
C GLN A 52 -25.51 -5.56 4.72
N GLU A 53 -26.84 -5.40 4.75
CA GLU A 53 -27.53 -4.34 4.06
C GLU A 53 -27.27 -3.01 4.80
N MET A 54 -26.71 -2.05 4.07
CA MET A 54 -26.22 -0.82 4.69
C MET A 54 -27.26 0.31 4.56
N LYS A 55 -27.52 0.99 5.68
CA LYS A 55 -28.39 2.18 5.71
C LYS A 55 -27.57 3.44 5.41
N ARG A 56 -28.17 4.45 4.77
CA ARG A 56 -27.54 5.75 4.48
C ARG A 56 -26.86 6.39 5.69
N SER A 57 -27.44 6.26 6.87
CA SER A 57 -26.91 6.82 8.12
C SER A 57 -25.54 6.23 8.52
N GLN A 58 -25.24 5.00 8.14
CA GLN A 58 -23.97 4.33 8.47
C GLN A 58 -22.76 4.92 7.70
N PHE A 59 -22.99 5.69 6.66
CA PHE A 59 -21.95 6.39 5.90
C PHE A 59 -21.72 7.85 6.36
N SER A 60 -22.43 8.26 7.42
CA SER A 60 -22.19 9.55 8.07
C SER A 60 -21.07 9.44 9.08
N GLY A 61 -20.20 10.46 9.16
CA GLY A 61 -19.11 10.52 10.14
C GLY A 61 -17.89 9.63 9.83
N ILE A 62 -17.90 8.82 8.77
CA ILE A 62 -16.80 7.88 8.49
C ILE A 62 -15.65 8.48 7.68
N LEU A 63 -15.75 9.71 7.18
CA LEU A 63 -14.73 10.35 6.34
C LEU A 63 -13.35 10.39 6.99
N THR A 64 -13.30 10.61 8.28
CA THR A 64 -12.07 10.78 9.06
C THR A 64 -11.65 9.50 9.81
N LEU A 65 -12.44 8.44 9.72
CA LEU A 65 -12.12 7.18 10.40
C LEU A 65 -11.05 6.40 9.64
N GLY A 66 -9.99 6.02 10.35
CA GLY A 66 -9.01 5.04 9.87
C GLY A 66 -9.58 3.63 9.83
N GLY A 67 -8.79 2.69 9.31
CA GLY A 67 -9.24 1.31 9.11
C GLY A 67 -10.42 1.20 8.13
N THR A 68 -11.29 0.23 8.36
CA THR A 68 -12.47 -0.02 7.50
C THR A 68 -13.68 -0.48 8.32
N ILE A 69 -14.85 0.11 8.06
CA ILE A 69 -16.11 -0.28 8.70
C ILE A 69 -16.62 -1.66 8.26
N LEU A 70 -16.05 -2.22 7.19
CA LEU A 70 -16.44 -3.53 6.64
C LEU A 70 -15.52 -4.67 7.11
N GLY A 71 -14.46 -4.36 7.88
CA GLY A 71 -13.41 -5.34 8.15
C GLY A 71 -12.62 -5.71 6.90
N THR A 72 -11.52 -6.41 7.06
CA THR A 72 -10.68 -6.86 5.95
C THR A 72 -9.97 -8.16 6.30
N ALA A 73 -9.80 -9.03 5.30
CA ALA A 73 -9.00 -10.24 5.42
C ALA A 73 -8.09 -10.43 4.20
N ARG A 74 -7.00 -11.18 4.38
CA ARG A 74 -6.13 -11.59 3.29
C ARG A 74 -6.59 -12.94 2.76
N THR A 75 -7.08 -12.95 1.51
CA THR A 75 -7.39 -14.18 0.77
C THR A 75 -6.45 -14.21 -0.45
N PRO A 76 -5.35 -14.98 -0.40
CA PRO A 76 -4.34 -14.97 -1.45
C PRO A 76 -4.92 -15.36 -2.81
N PHE A 77 -4.63 -14.60 -3.87
CA PHE A 77 -5.09 -14.89 -5.22
C PHE A 77 -4.70 -16.31 -5.70
N ARG A 78 -3.49 -16.78 -5.34
CA ARG A 78 -2.99 -18.13 -5.69
C ARG A 78 -3.88 -19.26 -5.19
N ASP A 79 -4.71 -18.99 -4.16
CA ASP A 79 -5.56 -19.99 -3.52
C ASP A 79 -7.04 -19.87 -3.96
N MET A 80 -7.38 -18.92 -4.83
CA MET A 80 -8.77 -18.68 -5.27
C MET A 80 -9.36 -19.83 -6.07
N ARG A 81 -8.53 -20.51 -6.90
CA ARG A 81 -8.96 -21.69 -7.67
C ARG A 81 -8.59 -23.03 -7.04
N LYS A 82 -8.01 -23.00 -5.83
CA LYS A 82 -7.70 -24.22 -5.09
C LYS A 82 -8.89 -24.60 -4.21
N ILE A 83 -9.36 -25.81 -4.36
CA ILE A 83 -10.28 -26.44 -3.43
C ILE A 83 -9.44 -26.89 -2.23
N GLY A 84 -9.75 -26.37 -1.04
CA GLY A 84 -9.09 -26.73 0.21
C GLY A 84 -9.71 -27.96 0.87
N GLU A 85 -9.31 -28.23 2.10
CA GLU A 85 -9.90 -29.33 2.91
C GLU A 85 -11.40 -29.10 3.20
N ASP A 86 -11.85 -27.84 3.12
CA ASP A 86 -13.25 -27.42 3.22
C ASP A 86 -14.11 -27.79 1.98
N ASN A 87 -13.51 -28.31 0.93
CA ASN A 87 -14.14 -28.64 -0.34
C ASN A 87 -14.89 -27.45 -1.03
N VAL A 88 -14.54 -26.21 -0.71
CA VAL A 88 -15.19 -25.02 -1.25
C VAL A 88 -14.53 -24.57 -2.55
N ASP A 89 -15.29 -24.56 -3.65
CA ASP A 89 -14.95 -23.79 -4.85
C ASP A 89 -15.25 -22.30 -4.56
N LYS A 90 -14.20 -21.54 -4.23
CA LYS A 90 -14.30 -20.15 -3.83
C LYS A 90 -14.87 -19.26 -4.94
N VAL A 91 -14.53 -19.54 -6.21
CA VAL A 91 -15.03 -18.77 -7.35
C VAL A 91 -16.52 -19.02 -7.53
N ALA A 92 -16.95 -20.29 -7.50
CA ALA A 92 -18.36 -20.65 -7.56
C ALA A 92 -19.15 -20.07 -6.38
N ALA A 93 -18.59 -20.10 -5.17
CA ALA A 93 -19.21 -19.52 -3.97
C ALA A 93 -19.41 -17.99 -4.11
N MET A 94 -18.38 -17.25 -4.56
CA MET A 94 -18.51 -15.80 -4.81
C MET A 94 -19.53 -15.49 -5.90
N LYS A 95 -19.59 -16.27 -6.98
CA LYS A 95 -20.62 -16.13 -8.03
C LYS A 95 -22.02 -16.39 -7.49
N LYS A 96 -22.15 -17.37 -6.61
CA LYS A 96 -23.43 -17.68 -5.94
C LYS A 96 -23.87 -16.51 -5.06
N THR A 97 -22.98 -16.03 -4.17
CA THR A 97 -23.27 -14.87 -3.30
C THR A 97 -23.65 -13.65 -4.10
N TYR A 98 -22.94 -13.35 -5.19
CA TYR A 98 -23.26 -12.22 -6.09
C TYR A 98 -24.67 -12.33 -6.64
N LYS A 99 -25.08 -13.53 -7.11
CA LYS A 99 -26.43 -13.80 -7.64
C LYS A 99 -27.50 -13.77 -6.56
N ASP A 100 -27.27 -14.43 -5.43
CA ASP A 100 -28.22 -14.49 -4.31
C ASP A 100 -28.53 -13.08 -3.77
N LEU A 101 -27.53 -12.22 -3.70
CA LEU A 101 -27.64 -10.82 -3.33
C LEU A 101 -28.21 -9.94 -4.44
N LYS A 102 -28.40 -10.46 -5.64
CA LYS A 102 -28.86 -9.73 -6.83
C LYS A 102 -28.04 -8.46 -7.07
N LEU A 103 -26.73 -8.56 -6.94
CA LEU A 103 -25.84 -7.42 -7.17
C LEU A 103 -25.78 -7.05 -8.65
N ASP A 104 -25.89 -5.75 -8.94
CA ASP A 104 -25.63 -5.19 -10.26
C ASP A 104 -24.14 -4.94 -10.49
N CYS A 105 -23.40 -4.65 -9.40
CA CYS A 105 -21.97 -4.41 -9.42
C CYS A 105 -21.33 -4.77 -8.07
N LEU A 106 -20.05 -5.20 -8.12
CA LEU A 106 -19.20 -5.38 -6.98
C LEU A 106 -18.05 -4.36 -7.03
N VAL A 107 -17.96 -3.49 -6.03
CA VAL A 107 -16.84 -2.54 -5.86
C VAL A 107 -15.83 -3.14 -4.88
N THR A 108 -14.58 -3.28 -5.33
CA THR A 108 -13.51 -3.92 -4.56
C THR A 108 -12.39 -2.92 -4.25
N LEU A 109 -12.14 -2.67 -2.96
CA LEU A 109 -11.08 -1.78 -2.51
C LEU A 109 -9.88 -2.61 -2.05
N GLY A 110 -8.74 -2.51 -2.75
CA GLY A 110 -7.58 -3.30 -2.36
C GLY A 110 -6.34 -3.11 -3.21
N GLY A 111 -5.30 -3.87 -2.87
CA GLY A 111 -4.01 -3.89 -3.55
C GLY A 111 -3.97 -4.86 -4.74
N ASN A 112 -2.74 -5.20 -5.18
CA ASN A 112 -2.51 -6.06 -6.34
C ASN A 112 -3.22 -7.42 -6.28
N GLY A 113 -3.21 -8.07 -5.11
CA GLY A 113 -3.91 -9.35 -4.93
C GLY A 113 -5.42 -9.21 -5.12
N THR A 114 -6.00 -8.13 -4.60
CA THR A 114 -7.43 -7.82 -4.74
C THR A 114 -7.80 -7.57 -6.20
N HIS A 115 -6.99 -6.81 -6.94
CA HIS A 115 -7.20 -6.55 -8.38
C HIS A 115 -7.09 -7.82 -9.23
N LYS A 116 -6.19 -8.75 -8.88
CA LYS A 116 -6.14 -10.07 -9.53
C LYS A 116 -7.45 -10.85 -9.37
N THR A 117 -8.01 -10.86 -8.16
CA THR A 117 -9.28 -11.54 -7.90
C THR A 117 -10.45 -10.79 -8.56
N ALA A 118 -10.44 -9.44 -8.55
CA ALA A 118 -11.41 -8.62 -9.27
C ALA A 118 -11.41 -8.93 -10.78
N ASN A 119 -10.23 -9.01 -11.39
CA ASN A 119 -10.09 -9.40 -12.81
C ASN A 119 -10.57 -10.83 -13.07
N LEU A 120 -10.29 -11.76 -12.15
CA LEU A 120 -10.81 -13.13 -12.24
C LEU A 120 -12.34 -13.13 -12.25
N LEU A 121 -12.98 -12.45 -11.31
CA LEU A 121 -14.45 -12.37 -11.21
C LEU A 121 -15.07 -11.66 -12.43
N SER A 122 -14.40 -10.62 -12.96
CA SER A 122 -14.82 -9.96 -14.20
C SER A 122 -14.79 -10.93 -15.39
N LYS A 123 -13.74 -11.76 -15.52
CA LYS A 123 -13.65 -12.82 -16.53
C LYS A 123 -14.70 -13.93 -16.35
N GLU A 124 -15.18 -14.13 -15.13
CA GLU A 124 -16.27 -15.06 -14.81
C GLU A 124 -17.67 -14.44 -15.04
N GLY A 125 -17.74 -13.23 -15.60
CA GLY A 125 -18.97 -12.56 -16.01
C GLY A 125 -19.63 -11.69 -14.94
N LEU A 126 -18.93 -11.34 -13.86
CA LEU A 126 -19.43 -10.41 -12.85
C LEU A 126 -19.04 -8.96 -13.21
N ASN A 127 -19.94 -8.03 -12.95
CA ASN A 127 -19.65 -6.60 -13.04
C ASN A 127 -18.81 -6.17 -11.84
N VAL A 128 -17.55 -5.84 -12.06
CA VAL A 128 -16.60 -5.49 -10.98
C VAL A 128 -15.92 -4.16 -11.31
N ILE A 129 -15.75 -3.33 -10.28
CA ILE A 129 -14.95 -2.10 -10.33
C ILE A 129 -13.95 -2.14 -9.18
N GLY A 130 -12.66 -1.90 -9.48
CA GLY A 130 -11.58 -1.83 -8.49
C GLY A 130 -11.30 -0.39 -8.07
N LEU A 131 -10.91 -0.19 -6.82
CA LEU A 131 -10.31 1.05 -6.32
C LEU A 131 -8.90 0.76 -5.77
N PRO A 132 -7.87 1.51 -6.21
CA PRO A 132 -6.48 1.22 -5.88
C PRO A 132 -6.15 1.66 -4.46
N LYS A 133 -6.13 0.72 -3.54
CA LYS A 133 -5.89 0.88 -2.12
C LYS A 133 -4.59 0.19 -1.72
N THR A 134 -3.59 0.97 -1.37
CA THR A 134 -2.35 0.49 -0.74
C THR A 134 -1.52 1.68 -0.24
N ILE A 135 -0.77 1.50 0.85
CA ILE A 135 0.24 2.47 1.29
C ILE A 135 1.54 2.35 0.48
N ASP A 136 1.73 1.26 -0.25
CA ASP A 136 2.98 0.94 -0.94
C ASP A 136 3.11 1.66 -2.30
N ASN A 137 2.02 2.24 -2.81
CA ASN A 137 1.93 2.87 -4.14
C ASN A 137 2.44 1.98 -5.28
N ASP A 138 2.26 0.67 -5.14
CA ASP A 138 2.81 -0.37 -6.01
C ASP A 138 1.85 -0.88 -7.10
N LEU A 139 0.72 -0.20 -7.32
CA LEU A 139 -0.28 -0.54 -8.32
C LEU A 139 -0.01 0.19 -9.64
N TYR A 140 0.21 -0.59 -10.70
CA TYR A 140 0.41 -0.05 -12.04
C TYR A 140 -0.84 0.66 -12.57
N GLY A 141 -0.63 1.69 -13.41
CA GLY A 141 -1.70 2.40 -14.11
C GLY A 141 -2.33 3.55 -13.33
N THR A 142 -1.88 3.84 -12.12
CA THR A 142 -2.26 5.03 -11.35
C THR A 142 -1.03 5.73 -10.79
N ASP A 143 -1.03 7.05 -10.75
CA ASP A 143 0.09 7.82 -10.19
C ASP A 143 0.16 7.65 -8.67
N PHE A 144 -0.98 7.72 -8.00
CA PHE A 144 -1.07 7.49 -6.56
C PHE A 144 -2.23 6.57 -6.19
N THR A 145 -1.99 5.80 -5.13
CA THR A 145 -2.99 5.00 -4.45
C THR A 145 -3.40 5.70 -3.16
N PHE A 146 -4.66 5.62 -2.77
CA PHE A 146 -5.05 6.22 -1.50
C PHE A 146 -4.51 5.41 -0.31
N GLY A 147 -4.15 6.12 0.74
CA GLY A 147 -3.44 5.64 1.92
C GLY A 147 -1.92 5.88 1.86
N PHE A 148 -1.36 6.12 0.68
CA PHE A 148 0.07 6.37 0.49
C PHE A 148 0.51 7.69 1.14
N HIS A 149 -0.20 8.79 0.93
CA HIS A 149 0.20 10.10 1.45
C HIS A 149 0.09 10.18 2.98
N THR A 150 -0.92 9.55 3.56
CA THR A 150 -1.01 9.46 5.02
C THR A 150 0.11 8.62 5.61
N ALA A 151 0.44 7.48 4.97
CA ALA A 151 1.57 6.65 5.42
C ALA A 151 2.92 7.39 5.26
N MET A 152 3.06 8.21 4.22
CA MET A 152 4.23 9.07 4.01
C MET A 152 4.36 10.12 5.12
N ASP A 153 3.27 10.78 5.51
CA ASP A 153 3.27 11.73 6.62
C ASP A 153 3.68 11.07 7.93
N ILE A 154 3.13 9.88 8.22
CA ILE A 154 3.46 9.12 9.43
C ILE A 154 4.94 8.70 9.44
N ALA A 155 5.44 8.18 8.30
CA ALA A 155 6.83 7.77 8.17
C ALA A 155 7.78 8.98 8.31
N THR A 156 7.42 10.13 7.74
CA THR A 156 8.17 11.38 7.87
C THR A 156 8.17 11.87 9.32
N GLU A 157 7.02 11.85 10.01
CA GLU A 157 6.94 12.20 11.42
C GLU A 157 7.85 11.33 12.31
N VAL A 158 7.92 10.02 12.02
CA VAL A 158 8.87 9.12 12.73
C VAL A 158 10.31 9.57 12.50
N ILE A 159 10.70 9.89 11.25
CA ILE A 159 12.04 10.36 10.94
C ILE A 159 12.34 11.68 11.67
N ASP A 160 11.42 12.64 11.67
CA ASP A 160 11.55 13.94 12.35
C ASP A 160 11.76 13.77 13.86
N ARG A 161 11.01 12.88 14.50
CA ARG A 161 11.19 12.58 15.93
C ARG A 161 12.55 11.94 16.22
N ILE A 162 13.04 11.09 15.32
CA ILE A 162 14.34 10.42 15.44
C ILE A 162 15.49 11.41 15.23
N HIS A 163 15.34 12.42 14.40
CA HIS A 163 16.35 13.47 14.19
C HIS A 163 16.84 14.10 15.49
N THR A 164 15.92 14.47 16.36
CA THR A 164 16.26 15.17 17.61
C THR A 164 17.06 14.30 18.56
N THR A 165 16.70 13.02 18.70
CA THR A 165 17.46 12.10 19.56
C THR A 165 18.76 11.65 18.92
N ALA A 166 18.82 11.49 17.59
CA ALA A 166 20.05 11.20 16.85
C ALA A 166 21.08 12.32 17.05
N ALA A 167 20.65 13.58 16.91
CA ALA A 167 21.50 14.75 17.11
C ALA A 167 21.99 14.87 18.57
N SER A 168 21.14 14.59 19.55
CA SER A 168 21.51 14.70 20.98
C SER A 168 22.58 13.68 21.40
N HIS A 169 22.63 12.53 20.74
CA HIS A 169 23.53 11.42 21.10
C HIS A 169 24.65 11.17 20.09
N GLY A 170 24.68 11.86 18.96
CA GLY A 170 25.67 11.60 17.91
C GLY A 170 25.55 10.20 17.27
N ARG A 171 24.32 9.68 17.11
CA ARG A 171 24.06 8.30 16.69
C ARG A 171 23.73 8.19 15.21
N CYS A 172 23.99 7.01 14.65
CA CYS A 172 23.41 6.59 13.38
C CYS A 172 22.06 5.89 13.65
N MET A 173 20.99 6.44 13.10
CA MET A 173 19.63 5.91 13.24
C MET A 173 19.15 5.34 11.91
N VAL A 174 18.77 4.07 11.90
CA VAL A 174 18.28 3.34 10.73
C VAL A 174 16.79 3.09 10.90
N VAL A 175 15.97 3.82 10.14
CA VAL A 175 14.51 3.80 10.24
C VAL A 175 13.92 2.90 9.15
N GLU A 176 13.20 1.84 9.55
CA GLU A 176 12.55 0.92 8.61
C GLU A 176 11.21 1.48 8.14
N ILE A 177 11.05 1.55 6.82
CA ILE A 177 9.83 2.04 6.19
C ILE A 177 9.16 0.88 5.44
N MET A 178 7.84 0.76 5.59
CA MET A 178 7.05 -0.21 4.83
C MET A 178 7.09 0.11 3.32
N GLY A 179 6.54 -0.75 2.50
CA GLY A 179 6.49 -0.60 1.05
C GLY A 179 6.59 -1.93 0.31
N ASN A 180 6.69 -3.05 1.06
CA ASN A 180 6.79 -4.40 0.53
C ASN A 180 7.96 -4.53 -0.47
N LYS A 181 7.69 -4.53 -1.79
CA LYS A 181 8.70 -4.68 -2.84
C LYS A 181 8.98 -3.40 -3.61
N ALA A 182 8.31 -2.31 -3.26
CA ALA A 182 8.43 -1.02 -3.91
C ALA A 182 8.97 0.04 -2.94
N GLY A 183 9.93 0.81 -3.38
CA GLY A 183 10.62 1.82 -2.58
C GLY A 183 9.92 3.17 -2.51
N TRP A 184 8.71 3.31 -3.05
CA TRP A 184 8.01 4.60 -3.12
C TRP A 184 7.89 5.29 -1.78
N LEU A 185 7.37 4.57 -0.77
CA LEU A 185 7.14 5.16 0.56
C LEU A 185 8.46 5.58 1.20
N THR A 186 9.49 4.74 1.12
CA THR A 186 10.82 5.03 1.67
C THR A 186 11.50 6.19 0.95
N LEU A 187 11.38 6.25 -0.38
CA LEU A 187 11.96 7.33 -1.18
C LEU A 187 11.37 8.68 -0.80
N TYR A 188 10.04 8.78 -0.78
CA TYR A 188 9.37 10.05 -0.49
C TYR A 188 9.52 10.48 0.96
N SER A 189 9.32 9.57 1.92
CA SER A 189 9.49 9.92 3.34
C SER A 189 10.95 10.15 3.72
N GLY A 190 11.90 9.46 3.09
CA GLY A 190 13.33 9.69 3.30
C GLY A 190 13.79 11.06 2.80
N VAL A 191 13.30 11.51 1.64
CA VAL A 191 13.57 12.88 1.13
C VAL A 191 12.88 13.92 2.03
N ALA A 192 11.61 13.72 2.35
CA ALA A 192 10.84 14.63 3.19
C ALA A 192 11.43 14.78 4.61
N GLY A 193 11.88 13.67 5.21
CA GLY A 193 12.49 13.63 6.53
C GLY A 193 13.99 13.92 6.54
N GLY A 194 14.61 14.28 5.40
CA GLY A 194 16.03 14.68 5.33
C GLY A 194 17.00 13.54 5.69
N ALA A 195 16.73 12.31 5.24
CA ALA A 195 17.66 11.20 5.43
C ALA A 195 18.97 11.41 4.66
N ASP A 196 20.10 10.98 5.23
CA ASP A 196 21.43 11.03 4.60
C ASP A 196 21.64 9.88 3.59
N ALA A 197 20.93 8.76 3.81
CA ALA A 197 20.87 7.65 2.87
C ALA A 197 19.45 7.08 2.80
N ILE A 198 19.06 6.63 1.60
CA ILE A 198 17.75 6.01 1.31
C ILE A 198 18.02 4.69 0.60
N LEU A 199 17.65 3.58 1.25
CA LEU A 199 17.87 2.22 0.71
C LEU A 199 16.54 1.63 0.28
N ILE A 200 16.37 1.41 -1.04
CA ILE A 200 15.13 0.91 -1.65
C ILE A 200 15.37 -0.42 -2.39
N PRO A 201 14.33 -1.25 -2.56
CA PRO A 201 14.46 -2.55 -3.21
C PRO A 201 14.99 -2.49 -4.64
N GLU A 202 14.67 -1.41 -5.36
CA GLU A 202 15.01 -1.22 -6.77
C GLU A 202 16.50 -0.87 -7.01
N ILE A 203 17.18 -0.40 -5.96
CA ILE A 203 18.61 -0.06 -5.99
C ILE A 203 19.33 -0.89 -4.92
N PRO A 204 19.90 -2.05 -5.26
CA PRO A 204 20.64 -2.88 -4.31
C PRO A 204 21.83 -2.12 -3.72
N TYR A 205 21.88 -2.04 -2.39
CA TYR A 205 22.89 -1.26 -1.67
C TYR A 205 24.13 -2.10 -1.32
N LYS A 206 25.29 -1.45 -1.30
CA LYS A 206 26.54 -1.97 -0.75
C LYS A 206 26.80 -1.29 0.58
N ILE A 207 26.94 -2.07 1.63
CA ILE A 207 27.09 -1.52 2.99
C ILE A 207 28.32 -0.63 3.14
N GLU A 208 29.39 -0.89 2.39
CA GLU A 208 30.62 -0.10 2.39
C GLU A 208 30.38 1.32 1.85
N LYS A 209 29.42 1.49 0.92
CA LYS A 209 29.01 2.81 0.42
C LYS A 209 28.21 3.57 1.46
N VAL A 210 27.30 2.87 2.16
CA VAL A 210 26.52 3.45 3.26
C VAL A 210 27.45 3.84 4.42
N ALA A 211 28.43 2.99 4.75
CA ALA A 211 29.45 3.25 5.78
C ALA A 211 30.23 4.55 5.50
N LYS A 212 30.61 4.82 4.24
CA LYS A 212 31.27 6.07 3.84
C LYS A 212 30.41 7.33 4.14
N VAL A 213 29.09 7.23 3.96
CA VAL A 213 28.17 8.31 4.34
C VAL A 213 28.24 8.55 5.85
N VAL A 214 28.15 7.49 6.65
CA VAL A 214 28.19 7.57 8.11
C VAL A 214 29.51 8.16 8.58
N GLU A 215 30.66 7.70 8.05
CA GLU A 215 31.98 8.23 8.37
C GLU A 215 32.13 9.73 8.01
N SER A 216 31.63 10.13 6.84
CA SER A 216 31.65 11.52 6.40
C SER A 216 30.81 12.41 7.34
N ARG A 217 29.63 11.93 7.75
CA ARG A 217 28.76 12.62 8.70
C ARG A 217 29.36 12.72 10.10
N ALA A 218 30.00 11.65 10.57
CA ALA A 218 30.70 11.66 11.87
C ALA A 218 31.82 12.72 11.95
N LYS A 219 32.48 13.00 10.81
CA LYS A 219 33.51 14.04 10.70
C LYS A 219 32.91 15.46 10.57
N SER A 220 31.61 15.60 10.33
CA SER A 220 30.94 16.90 10.24
C SER A 220 30.53 17.39 11.63
N ASN A 221 30.30 18.71 11.77
CA ASN A 221 29.88 19.33 13.03
C ASN A 221 28.52 18.83 13.57
N LYS A 222 27.76 18.05 12.78
CA LYS A 222 26.45 17.51 13.21
C LYS A 222 26.55 16.14 13.87
N GLY A 223 27.56 15.33 13.53
CA GLY A 223 27.92 14.10 14.24
C GLY A 223 26.87 12.97 14.26
N PHE A 224 25.77 13.06 13.53
CA PHE A 224 24.74 12.01 13.48
C PHE A 224 24.33 11.69 12.03
N THR A 225 23.70 10.54 11.82
CA THR A 225 23.27 10.08 10.50
C THR A 225 21.86 9.47 10.58
N ILE A 226 21.01 9.81 9.61
CA ILE A 226 19.69 9.19 9.43
C ILE A 226 19.68 8.37 8.14
N ILE A 227 19.31 7.11 8.25
CA ILE A 227 19.18 6.19 7.12
C ILE A 227 17.71 5.72 7.06
N ALA A 228 17.02 6.01 5.97
CA ALA A 228 15.71 5.43 5.68
C ALA A 228 15.90 4.14 4.88
N VAL A 229 15.43 3.01 5.39
CA VAL A 229 15.57 1.72 4.73
C VAL A 229 14.21 1.08 4.51
N ALA A 230 13.91 0.69 3.26
CA ALA A 230 12.71 -0.05 2.94
C ALA A 230 12.78 -1.47 3.56
N GLU A 231 11.64 -1.98 4.04
CA GLU A 231 11.55 -3.37 4.54
C GLU A 231 12.00 -4.40 3.48
N GLY A 232 11.87 -4.04 2.19
CA GLY A 232 12.29 -4.84 1.05
C GLY A 232 13.68 -4.53 0.51
N ALA A 233 14.43 -3.60 1.09
CA ALA A 233 15.79 -3.26 0.65
C ALA A 233 16.71 -4.49 0.66
N MET A 234 17.64 -4.58 -0.29
CA MET A 234 18.47 -5.77 -0.47
C MET A 234 19.88 -5.41 -0.93
N THR A 235 20.83 -6.29 -0.62
CA THR A 235 22.19 -6.24 -1.17
C THR A 235 22.24 -6.78 -2.60
N PRO A 236 23.31 -6.54 -3.38
CA PRO A 236 23.48 -7.13 -4.71
C PRO A 236 23.46 -8.67 -4.71
N GLU A 237 23.91 -9.31 -3.64
CA GLU A 237 23.87 -10.76 -3.45
C GLU A 237 22.43 -11.23 -3.26
N GLU A 238 21.68 -10.58 -2.36
CA GLU A 238 20.27 -10.88 -2.11
C GLU A 238 19.39 -10.63 -3.35
N ALA A 239 19.75 -9.65 -4.17
CA ALA A 239 19.03 -9.36 -5.43
C ALA A 239 19.15 -10.49 -6.46
N LYS A 240 20.23 -11.28 -6.39
CA LYS A 240 20.45 -12.48 -7.25
C LYS A 240 19.74 -13.73 -6.73
N MET A 241 19.33 -13.74 -5.45
CA MET A 241 18.67 -14.89 -4.83
C MET A 241 17.22 -15.00 -5.28
N GLY A 242 16.74 -16.24 -5.37
CA GLY A 242 15.31 -16.53 -5.52
C GLY A 242 14.50 -16.02 -4.31
N LYS A 243 13.24 -15.67 -4.52
CA LYS A 243 12.37 -15.14 -3.45
C LYS A 243 12.34 -16.05 -2.21
N LYS A 244 12.16 -17.37 -2.39
CA LYS A 244 12.09 -18.35 -1.29
C LYS A 244 13.39 -18.43 -0.50
N GLU A 245 14.52 -18.42 -1.20
CA GLU A 245 15.84 -18.46 -0.61
C GLU A 245 16.12 -17.22 0.24
N ARG A 246 15.83 -16.04 -0.29
CA ARG A 246 15.96 -14.77 0.43
C ARG A 246 15.05 -14.70 1.65
N GLU A 247 13.80 -15.13 1.53
CA GLU A 247 12.86 -15.18 2.66
C GLU A 247 13.36 -16.16 3.74
N ALA A 248 13.89 -17.31 3.36
CA ALA A 248 14.46 -18.29 4.29
C ALA A 248 15.70 -17.75 5.01
N LYS A 249 16.62 -17.10 4.27
CA LYS A 249 17.80 -16.44 4.83
C LYS A 249 17.39 -15.39 5.89
N ARG A 250 16.51 -14.47 5.54
CA ARG A 250 16.05 -13.42 6.46
C ARG A 250 15.33 -13.98 7.69
N ALA A 251 14.52 -15.02 7.52
CA ALA A 251 13.85 -15.69 8.64
C ALA A 251 14.85 -16.38 9.59
N ALA A 252 15.93 -16.96 9.07
CA ALA A 252 16.97 -17.57 9.87
C ALA A 252 17.80 -16.54 10.66
N GLU A 253 18.03 -15.38 10.07
CA GLU A 253 18.79 -14.29 10.70
C GLU A 253 17.96 -13.48 11.72
N HIS A 254 16.63 -13.64 11.76
CA HIS A 254 15.68 -12.93 12.65
C HIS A 254 15.80 -11.39 12.65
N PHE A 255 16.34 -10.80 11.59
CA PHE A 255 16.55 -9.36 11.50
C PHE A 255 15.52 -8.68 10.58
N SER A 256 15.02 -7.53 11.03
CA SER A 256 14.44 -6.53 10.13
C SER A 256 15.54 -5.91 9.24
N SER A 257 15.18 -5.34 8.10
CA SER A 257 16.14 -4.68 7.22
C SER A 257 16.94 -3.58 7.93
N SER A 258 16.28 -2.81 8.80
CA SER A 258 16.94 -1.77 9.61
C SER A 258 17.91 -2.36 10.65
N ALA A 259 17.52 -3.44 11.30
CA ALA A 259 18.38 -4.09 12.28
C ALA A 259 19.63 -4.71 11.61
N TYR A 260 19.45 -5.30 10.42
CA TYR A 260 20.54 -5.85 9.63
C TYR A 260 21.54 -4.77 9.18
N VAL A 261 21.04 -3.67 8.61
CA VAL A 261 21.89 -2.52 8.22
C VAL A 261 22.60 -1.93 9.44
N ALA A 262 21.90 -1.74 10.55
CA ALA A 262 22.51 -1.20 11.76
C ALA A 262 23.61 -2.12 12.32
N GLN A 263 23.41 -3.44 12.29
CA GLN A 263 24.43 -4.40 12.70
C GLN A 263 25.67 -4.31 11.81
N GLN A 264 25.49 -4.36 10.49
CA GLN A 264 26.59 -4.25 9.54
C GLN A 264 27.42 -2.97 9.72
N LEU A 265 26.76 -1.83 10.00
CA LEU A 265 27.46 -0.56 10.24
C LEU A 265 28.24 -0.58 11.56
N ARG A 266 27.71 -1.18 12.63
CA ARG A 266 28.47 -1.37 13.88
C ARG A 266 29.72 -2.20 13.66
N ASP A 267 29.60 -3.30 12.92
CA ASP A 267 30.71 -4.24 12.67
C ASP A 267 31.79 -3.63 11.76
N LEU A 268 31.38 -2.82 10.77
CA LEU A 268 32.30 -2.29 9.75
C LEU A 268 33.01 -1.01 10.19
N VAL A 269 32.32 -0.09 10.84
CA VAL A 269 32.87 1.25 11.17
C VAL A 269 32.80 1.61 12.64
N GLY A 270 32.34 0.72 13.50
CA GLY A 270 32.34 0.87 14.95
C GLY A 270 31.40 1.98 15.49
N VAL A 271 30.41 2.46 14.68
CA VAL A 271 29.51 3.52 15.10
C VAL A 271 28.37 2.99 15.95
N GLU A 272 27.82 3.82 16.84
CA GLU A 272 26.62 3.47 17.57
C GLU A 272 25.38 3.59 16.64
N ALA A 273 25.11 2.51 15.89
CA ALA A 273 23.94 2.43 15.01
C ALA A 273 22.75 1.75 15.72
N ARG A 274 21.55 2.33 15.59
CA ARG A 274 20.30 1.86 16.19
C ARG A 274 19.23 1.70 15.12
N ALA A 275 18.51 0.58 15.18
CA ALA A 275 17.34 0.34 14.33
C ALA A 275 16.07 0.90 14.97
N VAL A 276 15.18 1.45 14.13
CA VAL A 276 13.84 1.91 14.49
C VAL A 276 12.86 1.24 13.53
N VAL A 277 11.90 0.50 14.06
CA VAL A 277 10.89 -0.24 13.27
C VAL A 277 9.49 0.24 13.65
N PRO A 278 8.95 1.27 12.99
CA PRO A 278 7.59 1.77 13.24
C PRO A 278 6.53 0.70 12.92
N GLY A 279 6.78 -0.13 11.90
CA GLY A 279 5.88 -1.22 11.52
C GLY A 279 4.49 -0.73 11.15
N HIS A 280 3.46 -1.37 11.70
CA HIS A 280 2.05 -1.14 11.36
C HIS A 280 1.49 0.24 11.80
N ILE A 281 2.22 1.05 12.58
CA ILE A 281 1.85 2.45 12.83
C ILE A 281 1.66 3.20 11.51
N GLN A 282 2.44 2.87 10.47
CA GLN A 282 2.35 3.46 9.13
C GLN A 282 1.03 3.15 8.40
N ARG A 283 0.22 2.19 8.89
CA ARG A 283 -1.09 1.82 8.33
C ARG A 283 -2.26 2.42 9.08
N GLY A 284 -2.03 2.98 10.26
CA GLY A 284 -3.07 3.40 11.19
C GLY A 284 -3.45 4.87 11.06
N GLY A 285 -4.38 5.26 11.91
CA GLY A 285 -4.78 6.64 12.09
C GLY A 285 -5.79 7.18 11.07
N SER A 286 -6.12 8.44 11.24
CA SER A 286 -7.04 9.18 10.39
C SER A 286 -6.37 9.53 9.04
N PRO A 287 -7.06 9.39 7.89
CA PRO A 287 -6.50 9.83 6.62
C PRO A 287 -6.21 11.34 6.63
N ASN A 288 -5.08 11.74 6.04
CA ASN A 288 -4.77 13.14 5.83
C ASN A 288 -5.72 13.79 4.80
N ALA A 289 -5.62 15.10 4.60
CA ALA A 289 -6.51 15.83 3.69
C ALA A 289 -6.40 15.31 2.25
N TYR A 290 -5.20 14.99 1.78
CA TYR A 290 -4.97 14.50 0.42
C TYR A 290 -5.68 13.15 0.20
N ASP A 291 -5.46 12.17 1.09
CA ASP A 291 -6.08 10.85 0.96
C ASP A 291 -7.62 10.90 1.12
N ARG A 292 -8.16 11.82 1.95
CA ARG A 292 -9.63 12.03 2.01
C ARG A 292 -10.18 12.50 0.68
N VAL A 293 -9.54 13.46 0.03
CA VAL A 293 -9.97 14.00 -1.27
C VAL A 293 -9.81 12.94 -2.35
N LEU A 294 -8.64 12.31 -2.48
CA LEU A 294 -8.38 11.28 -3.48
C LEU A 294 -9.33 10.09 -3.34
N SER A 295 -9.51 9.58 -2.11
CA SER A 295 -10.45 8.48 -1.83
C SER A 295 -11.88 8.85 -2.21
N THR A 296 -12.30 10.08 -1.93
CA THR A 296 -13.64 10.56 -2.29
C THR A 296 -13.79 10.63 -3.80
N GLN A 297 -12.81 11.19 -4.53
CA GLN A 297 -12.83 11.28 -5.99
C GLN A 297 -12.88 9.89 -6.63
N PHE A 298 -12.06 8.95 -6.14
CA PHE A 298 -12.10 7.56 -6.63
C PHE A 298 -13.47 6.91 -6.40
N GLY A 299 -14.06 7.14 -5.23
CA GLY A 299 -15.38 6.62 -4.93
C GLY A 299 -16.48 7.22 -5.82
N VAL A 300 -16.43 8.51 -6.08
CA VAL A 300 -17.37 9.21 -6.99
C VAL A 300 -17.25 8.65 -8.40
N HIS A 301 -16.03 8.55 -8.94
CA HIS A 301 -15.81 8.02 -10.28
C HIS A 301 -16.27 6.56 -10.42
N ALA A 302 -16.09 5.73 -9.37
CA ALA A 302 -16.66 4.38 -9.38
C ALA A 302 -18.20 4.39 -9.50
N ALA A 303 -18.88 5.31 -8.82
CA ALA A 303 -20.34 5.47 -8.95
C ALA A 303 -20.77 5.97 -10.34
N GLU A 304 -20.00 6.87 -10.96
CA GLU A 304 -20.21 7.31 -12.34
C GLU A 304 -20.07 6.13 -13.32
N LEU A 305 -19.03 5.32 -13.18
CA LEU A 305 -18.83 4.11 -13.99
C LEU A 305 -20.00 3.11 -13.84
N ILE A 306 -20.53 2.95 -12.62
CA ILE A 306 -21.72 2.12 -12.38
C ILE A 306 -22.93 2.70 -13.10
N ARG A 307 -23.16 4.03 -13.00
CA ARG A 307 -24.24 4.73 -13.71
C ARG A 307 -24.16 4.46 -15.22
N ASP A 308 -22.97 4.54 -15.77
CA ASP A 308 -22.72 4.47 -17.21
C ASP A 308 -22.57 3.02 -17.71
N GLY A 309 -22.64 2.02 -16.82
CA GLY A 309 -22.57 0.60 -17.16
C GLY A 309 -21.17 0.14 -17.56
N VAL A 310 -20.12 0.83 -17.09
CA VAL A 310 -18.71 0.50 -17.38
C VAL A 310 -18.13 -0.36 -16.27
N TYR A 311 -17.80 -1.59 -16.59
CA TYR A 311 -17.31 -2.59 -15.64
C TYR A 311 -16.02 -3.27 -16.12
N GLY A 312 -15.40 -4.10 -15.28
CA GLY A 312 -14.13 -4.75 -15.57
C GLY A 312 -12.94 -3.79 -15.54
N VAL A 313 -13.08 -2.71 -14.77
CA VAL A 313 -12.10 -1.61 -14.70
C VAL A 313 -11.70 -1.31 -13.26
N THR A 314 -10.60 -0.57 -13.11
CA THR A 314 -10.20 0.03 -11.83
C THR A 314 -10.01 1.53 -12.03
N VAL A 315 -10.44 2.30 -11.05
CA VAL A 315 -10.25 3.76 -11.02
C VAL A 315 -8.75 4.07 -10.93
N ALA A 316 -8.32 5.19 -11.46
CA ALA A 316 -6.93 5.63 -11.47
C ALA A 316 -6.83 7.16 -11.43
N LEU A 317 -5.71 7.65 -10.90
CA LEU A 317 -5.25 9.03 -11.04
C LEU A 317 -4.16 9.10 -12.11
N LYS A 318 -4.29 10.01 -13.07
CA LYS A 318 -3.25 10.34 -14.06
C LYS A 318 -3.08 11.86 -14.15
N GLY A 319 -1.94 12.34 -13.71
CA GLY A 319 -1.76 13.78 -13.50
C GLY A 319 -2.74 14.32 -12.45
N ASN A 320 -3.66 15.16 -12.89
CA ASN A 320 -4.72 15.72 -12.04
C ASN A 320 -6.12 15.17 -12.34
N GLU A 321 -6.21 14.17 -13.23
CA GLU A 321 -7.48 13.65 -13.71
C GLU A 321 -7.78 12.27 -13.11
N ILE A 322 -9.01 12.09 -12.66
CA ILE A 322 -9.53 10.77 -12.28
C ILE A 322 -10.03 10.07 -13.55
N THR A 323 -9.52 8.90 -13.77
CA THR A 323 -9.81 8.05 -14.93
C THR A 323 -9.92 6.58 -14.51
N HIS A 324 -9.87 5.66 -15.44
CA HIS A 324 -9.86 4.22 -15.15
C HIS A 324 -9.02 3.44 -16.15
N ASN A 325 -8.58 2.25 -15.75
CA ASN A 325 -7.90 1.28 -16.60
C ASN A 325 -8.67 -0.03 -16.61
N LYS A 326 -8.53 -0.84 -17.66
CA LYS A 326 -9.06 -2.21 -17.65
C LYS A 326 -8.33 -3.03 -16.59
N LEU A 327 -9.07 -3.82 -15.81
CA LEU A 327 -8.48 -4.74 -14.85
C LEU A 327 -7.53 -5.75 -15.50
N SER A 328 -7.84 -6.16 -16.75
CA SER A 328 -6.97 -7.08 -17.52
C SER A 328 -5.56 -6.55 -17.72
N ASP A 329 -5.40 -5.23 -17.83
CA ASP A 329 -4.15 -4.59 -18.24
C ASP A 329 -3.24 -4.31 -17.03
N ILE A 330 -3.83 -4.16 -15.83
CA ILE A 330 -3.09 -3.76 -14.64
C ILE A 330 -3.00 -4.82 -13.54
N ALA A 331 -3.93 -5.79 -13.52
CA ALA A 331 -4.02 -6.75 -12.42
C ALA A 331 -2.76 -7.61 -12.29
N GLY A 332 -2.00 -7.36 -11.24
CA GLY A 332 -0.78 -8.12 -10.94
C GLY A 332 0.48 -7.54 -11.56
N VAL A 333 0.40 -6.42 -12.26
CA VAL A 333 1.57 -5.67 -12.72
C VAL A 333 2.05 -4.78 -11.57
N PRO A 334 3.28 -4.95 -11.08
CA PRO A 334 3.81 -4.09 -10.02
C PRO A 334 4.25 -2.75 -10.60
N LYS A 335 4.07 -1.68 -9.81
CA LYS A 335 4.65 -0.36 -10.08
C LYS A 335 5.84 -0.17 -9.15
N LEU A 336 7.02 -0.44 -9.67
CA LEU A 336 8.29 -0.20 -8.98
C LEU A 336 8.78 1.22 -9.23
N VAL A 337 9.73 1.70 -8.42
CA VAL A 337 10.40 2.99 -8.64
C VAL A 337 11.33 2.84 -9.84
N PRO A 338 11.10 3.55 -10.97
CA PRO A 338 12.00 3.47 -12.12
C PRO A 338 13.39 4.04 -11.77
N PRO A 339 14.47 3.48 -12.31
CA PRO A 339 15.84 3.98 -12.04
C PRO A 339 16.07 5.44 -12.44
N ASP A 340 15.34 5.91 -13.44
CA ASP A 340 15.35 7.28 -13.97
C ASP A 340 14.31 8.19 -13.35
N ASN A 341 13.68 7.77 -12.24
CA ASN A 341 12.69 8.58 -11.54
C ASN A 341 13.29 9.91 -11.07
N THR A 342 12.59 11.01 -11.34
CA THR A 342 13.05 12.37 -11.00
C THR A 342 13.31 12.57 -9.52
N MET A 343 12.59 11.87 -8.63
CA MET A 343 12.82 11.95 -7.19
C MET A 343 14.15 11.30 -6.77
N ILE A 344 14.60 10.23 -7.44
CA ILE A 344 15.94 9.66 -7.24
C ILE A 344 17.00 10.69 -7.64
N THR A 345 16.84 11.30 -8.81
CA THR A 345 17.75 12.37 -9.28
C THR A 345 17.78 13.56 -8.31
N THR A 346 16.61 13.99 -7.83
CA THR A 346 16.49 15.06 -6.84
C THR A 346 17.23 14.70 -5.56
N ALA A 347 17.01 13.51 -5.03
CA ALA A 347 17.68 13.02 -3.81
C ALA A 347 19.21 13.01 -3.97
N ARG A 348 19.72 12.47 -5.09
CA ARG A 348 21.16 12.46 -5.39
C ARG A 348 21.75 13.87 -5.50
N ASN A 349 21.06 14.80 -6.13
CA ASN A 349 21.54 16.18 -6.32
C ASN A 349 21.62 16.98 -5.02
N ILE A 350 20.90 16.58 -3.98
CA ILE A 350 21.03 17.17 -2.63
C ILE A 350 21.94 16.34 -1.71
N GLY A 351 22.66 15.35 -2.25
CA GLY A 351 23.68 14.59 -1.53
C GLY A 351 23.18 13.35 -0.80
N ILE A 352 21.93 12.90 -1.02
CA ILE A 352 21.40 11.66 -0.43
C ILE A 352 21.98 10.47 -1.18
N SER A 353 22.53 9.51 -0.45
CA SER A 353 23.09 8.26 -0.99
C SER A 353 22.03 7.17 -1.09
N PHE A 354 22.12 6.35 -2.13
CA PHE A 354 21.35 5.09 -2.25
C PHE A 354 22.19 3.84 -1.93
N GLY A 355 23.46 4.02 -1.56
CA GLY A 355 24.36 2.91 -1.26
C GLY A 355 24.87 2.15 -2.49
N ASP A 356 24.74 2.67 -3.70
CA ASP A 356 25.13 2.07 -4.97
C ASP A 356 26.45 2.57 -5.54
#